data_afe160a521d9a0ed8015311ca55197a8
#
_entry.id   afe160a521d9a0ed8015311ca55197a8
#
_cell.length_a   1.000
_cell.length_b   1.000
_cell.length_c   1.000
_cell.angle_alpha   90.00
_cell.angle_beta   90.00
_cell.angle_gamma   90.00
#
_symmetry.space_group_name_H-M   'P 1'
#
loop_
_entity.id
_entity.type
_entity.pdbx_description
1 polymer ?
#
loop_
_entity_poly.entity_id
_entity_poly.type
_entity_poly.pdbx_seq_one_letter_code
_entity_poly.pdbx_strand_id
1 'polypeptide(L)'
;MQTENGTATHFHTCPLCEANCNLKLVTRGREVVSIRGDDDDPFSNGFICPKGPAVAELDADPDRLRTPMIRRGETWHEATWEEAFREIDTRLGKILGEHGRNAVGVYLGNPSAHHVGVALFSRAMLRTLGSHNVFSASTVDQMPKQVSAGLMFGTALSVPVPDVDRTDYLMILGANPLVSNGSLMTAPDMKGRIRAIRARGGKVVVLDPRRTRTAEESDEHLFIRPGMDALFLFGVVHVLLEEKLARPGKLAPLLNGLQRVRPGMVVAPQPVKLAARP
;
A
#
# COMPACT_ATOMS: atom_id res chain seq x y z
N MET A 1 12.27 -9.57 -28.18
CA MET A 1 12.00 -9.94 -29.59
C MET A 1 11.90 -8.66 -30.38
N GLN A 2 12.70 -8.50 -31.45
CA GLN A 2 12.54 -7.37 -32.37
C GLN A 2 11.37 -7.67 -33.30
N THR A 3 10.46 -6.70 -33.46
CA THR A 3 9.35 -6.79 -34.41
C THR A 3 9.74 -6.12 -35.73
N GLU A 4 9.00 -6.41 -36.81
CA GLU A 4 9.31 -5.96 -38.20
C GLU A 4 9.48 -4.45 -38.39
N ASN A 5 9.13 -3.61 -37.41
CA ASN A 5 9.21 -2.14 -37.46
C ASN A 5 10.32 -1.53 -36.59
N GLY A 6 11.36 -2.29 -36.22
CA GLY A 6 12.45 -1.78 -35.37
C GLY A 6 12.04 -1.48 -33.92
N THR A 7 10.89 -2.01 -33.49
CA THR A 7 10.42 -1.93 -32.10
C THR A 7 10.79 -3.20 -31.35
N ALA A 8 10.98 -3.08 -30.03
CA ALA A 8 11.20 -4.20 -29.11
C ALA A 8 10.14 -4.22 -28.01
N THR A 9 9.73 -5.40 -27.60
CA THR A 9 8.80 -5.58 -26.47
C THR A 9 9.58 -6.05 -25.25
N HIS A 10 9.31 -5.40 -24.11
CA HIS A 10 9.90 -5.71 -22.82
C HIS A 10 8.81 -5.87 -21.77
N PHE A 11 9.03 -6.74 -20.80
CA PHE A 11 8.15 -6.93 -19.65
C PHE A 11 8.82 -6.37 -18.40
N HIS A 12 8.05 -5.68 -17.59
CA HIS A 12 8.56 -5.02 -16.40
C HIS A 12 7.47 -4.94 -15.32
N THR A 13 7.82 -5.21 -14.07
CA THR A 13 6.92 -4.94 -12.95
C THR A 13 6.80 -3.44 -12.74
N CYS A 14 5.58 -2.95 -12.57
CA CYS A 14 5.31 -1.53 -12.34
C CYS A 14 6.04 -1.04 -11.07
N PRO A 15 6.86 0.02 -11.14
CA PRO A 15 7.67 0.48 -10.01
C PRO A 15 6.93 1.44 -9.07
N LEU A 16 5.62 1.69 -9.26
CA LEU A 16 4.92 2.77 -8.57
C LEU A 16 4.32 2.38 -7.24
N CYS A 17 3.91 1.11 -7.06
CA CYS A 17 3.31 0.64 -5.82
C CYS A 17 3.38 -0.88 -5.67
N GLU A 18 2.98 -1.35 -4.52
CA GLU A 18 2.98 -2.74 -4.10
C GLU A 18 1.97 -3.65 -4.82
N ALA A 19 1.14 -3.10 -5.70
CA ALA A 19 0.25 -3.92 -6.56
C ALA A 19 1.04 -4.78 -7.55
N ASN A 20 2.28 -4.41 -7.87
CA ASN A 20 3.20 -5.18 -8.73
C ASN A 20 2.60 -5.58 -10.08
N CYS A 21 1.73 -4.73 -10.66
CA CYS A 21 1.14 -5.01 -11.97
C CYS A 21 2.24 -5.18 -13.02
N ASN A 22 2.12 -6.19 -13.88
CA ASN A 22 3.09 -6.38 -14.95
C ASN A 22 2.78 -5.47 -16.14
N LEU A 23 3.82 -4.83 -16.65
CA LEU A 23 3.79 -3.89 -17.75
C LEU A 23 4.42 -4.50 -18.99
N LYS A 24 3.76 -4.34 -20.12
CA LYS A 24 4.27 -4.61 -21.46
C LYS A 24 4.69 -3.31 -22.10
N LEU A 25 5.99 -3.09 -22.21
CA LEU A 25 6.60 -1.90 -22.80
C LEU A 25 6.97 -2.17 -24.25
N VAL A 26 6.62 -1.25 -25.13
CA VAL A 26 7.11 -1.25 -26.52
C VAL A 26 8.10 -0.09 -26.67
N THR A 27 9.31 -0.41 -27.08
CA THR A 27 10.37 0.59 -27.28
C THR A 27 10.78 0.67 -28.75
N ARG A 28 11.25 1.86 -29.18
CA ARG A 28 11.97 2.08 -30.43
C ARG A 28 13.34 2.68 -30.08
N GLY A 29 14.38 1.85 -30.15
CA GLY A 29 15.67 2.23 -29.58
C GLY A 29 15.55 2.50 -28.07
N ARG A 30 15.82 3.74 -27.64
CA ARG A 30 15.71 4.17 -26.25
C ARG A 30 14.37 4.83 -25.90
N GLU A 31 13.52 5.07 -26.88
CA GLU A 31 12.22 5.70 -26.69
C GLU A 31 11.17 4.66 -26.27
N VAL A 32 10.39 4.94 -25.24
CA VAL A 32 9.22 4.16 -24.86
C VAL A 32 8.02 4.63 -25.67
N VAL A 33 7.57 3.79 -26.61
CA VAL A 33 6.46 4.12 -27.53
C VAL A 33 5.10 3.87 -26.86
N SER A 34 5.00 2.82 -26.06
CA SER A 34 3.77 2.54 -25.31
C SER A 34 4.03 1.68 -24.08
N ILE A 35 3.18 1.88 -23.07
CA ILE A 35 3.09 1.02 -21.89
C ILE A 35 1.64 0.56 -21.76
N ARG A 36 1.44 -0.75 -21.60
CA ARG A 36 0.15 -1.39 -21.34
C ARG A 36 0.30 -2.44 -20.25
N GLY A 37 -0.80 -2.95 -19.72
CA GLY A 37 -0.78 -4.15 -18.92
C GLY A 37 -0.39 -5.36 -19.76
N ASP A 38 0.21 -6.34 -19.13
CA ASP A 38 0.53 -7.62 -19.73
C ASP A 38 -0.66 -8.57 -19.55
N ASP A 39 -1.34 -8.89 -20.64
CA ASP A 39 -2.53 -9.76 -20.63
C ASP A 39 -2.21 -11.20 -20.22
N ASP A 40 -0.96 -11.62 -20.39
CA ASP A 40 -0.46 -12.97 -20.05
C ASP A 40 0.01 -13.05 -18.57
N ASP A 41 0.07 -11.93 -17.84
CA ASP A 41 0.44 -11.94 -16.43
C ASP A 41 -0.68 -12.57 -15.58
N PRO A 42 -0.42 -13.71 -14.90
CA PRO A 42 -1.44 -14.41 -14.12
C PRO A 42 -1.92 -13.61 -12.89
N PHE A 43 -1.18 -12.58 -12.48
CA PHE A 43 -1.47 -11.78 -11.30
C PHE A 43 -2.34 -10.57 -11.61
N SER A 44 -1.95 -9.75 -12.59
CA SER A 44 -2.69 -8.53 -12.96
C SER A 44 -3.61 -8.69 -14.16
N ASN A 45 -3.46 -9.78 -14.96
CA ASN A 45 -4.30 -10.12 -16.11
C ASN A 45 -4.52 -8.93 -17.07
N GLY A 46 -3.48 -8.15 -17.35
CA GLY A 46 -3.55 -6.98 -18.21
C GLY A 46 -4.15 -5.72 -17.55
N PHE A 47 -4.71 -5.83 -16.35
CA PHE A 47 -5.28 -4.67 -15.64
C PHE A 47 -4.21 -3.87 -14.92
N ILE A 48 -4.14 -2.58 -15.23
CA ILE A 48 -3.25 -1.61 -14.59
C ILE A 48 -4.01 -0.33 -14.28
N CYS A 49 -3.55 0.40 -13.27
CA CYS A 49 -4.11 1.71 -12.97
C CYS A 49 -3.59 2.78 -13.95
N PRO A 50 -4.23 3.96 -14.06
CA PRO A 50 -3.83 5.01 -15.01
C PRO A 50 -2.39 5.53 -14.81
N LYS A 51 -1.79 5.32 -13.66
CA LYS A 51 -0.40 5.72 -13.38
C LYS A 51 0.63 4.85 -14.11
N GLY A 52 0.30 3.59 -14.41
CA GLY A 52 1.20 2.67 -15.11
C GLY A 52 1.66 3.19 -16.46
N PRO A 53 0.75 3.57 -17.40
CA PRO A 53 1.12 4.17 -18.67
C PRO A 53 1.90 5.48 -18.55
N ALA A 54 1.59 6.30 -17.54
CA ALA A 54 2.25 7.60 -17.32
C ALA A 54 3.72 7.50 -16.89
N VAL A 55 4.22 6.29 -16.58
CA VAL A 55 5.66 6.10 -16.28
C VAL A 55 6.53 6.50 -17.46
N ALA A 56 6.06 6.32 -18.70
CA ALA A 56 6.80 6.75 -19.89
C ALA A 56 6.98 8.27 -19.94
N GLU A 57 5.93 9.02 -19.62
CA GLU A 57 5.96 10.49 -19.56
C GLU A 57 6.91 10.98 -18.47
N LEU A 58 6.88 10.32 -17.29
CA LEU A 58 7.79 10.62 -16.18
C LEU A 58 9.25 10.36 -16.56
N ASP A 59 9.54 9.30 -17.31
CA ASP A 59 10.92 9.01 -17.76
C ASP A 59 11.38 9.98 -18.87
N ALA A 60 10.48 10.41 -19.74
CA ALA A 60 10.75 11.34 -20.85
C ALA A 60 10.76 12.82 -20.43
N ASP A 61 10.34 13.13 -19.19
CA ASP A 61 10.24 14.50 -18.69
C ASP A 61 11.58 15.24 -18.83
N PRO A 62 11.61 16.40 -19.52
CA PRO A 62 12.83 17.19 -19.71
C PRO A 62 13.42 17.71 -18.40
N ASP A 63 12.59 17.92 -17.37
CA ASP A 63 13.03 18.38 -16.05
C ASP A 63 13.54 17.25 -15.16
N ARG A 64 13.48 15.99 -15.64
CA ARG A 64 13.98 14.85 -14.88
C ARG A 64 15.50 14.94 -14.71
N LEU A 65 15.96 14.87 -13.47
CA LEU A 65 17.39 14.79 -13.15
C LEU A 65 18.01 13.53 -13.77
N ARG A 66 19.10 13.71 -14.51
CA ARG A 66 19.86 12.64 -15.16
C ARG A 66 21.23 12.43 -14.51
N THR A 67 21.72 13.44 -13.82
CA THR A 67 22.99 13.47 -13.11
C THR A 67 22.79 13.97 -11.68
N PRO A 68 23.69 13.68 -10.74
CA PRO A 68 23.69 14.33 -9.45
C PRO A 68 23.77 15.84 -9.58
N MET A 69 23.13 16.56 -8.67
CA MET A 69 23.16 18.02 -8.62
C MET A 69 23.68 18.48 -7.25
N ILE A 70 24.63 19.39 -7.23
CA ILE A 70 25.17 20.02 -6.01
C ILE A 70 24.80 21.49 -5.98
N ARG A 71 24.14 21.94 -4.93
CA ARG A 71 23.86 23.36 -4.71
C ARG A 71 25.07 24.07 -4.12
N ARG A 72 25.53 25.14 -4.81
CA ARG A 72 26.58 26.04 -4.34
C ARG A 72 26.03 27.46 -4.28
N GLY A 73 25.85 27.98 -3.08
CA GLY A 73 25.11 29.22 -2.88
C GLY A 73 23.65 29.09 -3.36
N GLU A 74 23.24 29.93 -4.31
CA GLU A 74 21.87 29.92 -4.88
C GLU A 74 21.77 29.08 -6.16
N THR A 75 22.87 28.54 -6.68
CA THR A 75 22.91 27.87 -7.98
C THR A 75 23.11 26.38 -7.84
N TRP A 76 22.40 25.59 -8.66
CA TRP A 76 22.60 24.15 -8.80
C TRP A 76 23.56 23.86 -9.95
N HIS A 77 24.50 22.95 -9.71
CA HIS A 77 25.52 22.52 -10.67
C HIS A 77 25.44 21.00 -10.85
N GLU A 78 25.55 20.55 -12.08
CA GLU A 78 25.76 19.14 -12.38
C GLU A 78 27.07 18.66 -11.76
N ALA A 79 27.06 17.44 -11.27
CA ALA A 79 28.19 16.79 -10.64
C ALA A 79 28.33 15.34 -11.06
N THR A 80 29.54 14.80 -10.98
CA THR A 80 29.74 13.37 -11.10
C THR A 80 29.28 12.64 -9.82
N TRP A 81 29.08 11.33 -9.92
CA TRP A 81 28.73 10.52 -8.74
C TRP A 81 29.86 10.55 -7.68
N GLU A 82 31.13 10.58 -8.11
CA GLU A 82 32.28 10.67 -7.21
C GLU A 82 32.30 12.01 -6.46
N GLU A 83 31.93 13.10 -7.12
CA GLU A 83 31.83 14.40 -6.47
C GLU A 83 30.68 14.44 -5.50
N ALA A 84 29.53 13.90 -5.88
CA ALA A 84 28.36 13.82 -5.00
C ALA A 84 28.62 12.99 -3.75
N PHE A 85 29.24 11.82 -3.87
CA PHE A 85 29.61 11.00 -2.72
C PHE A 85 30.64 11.68 -1.83
N ARG A 86 31.63 12.33 -2.38
CA ARG A 86 32.64 13.10 -1.62
C ARG A 86 32.01 14.23 -0.82
N GLU A 87 31.04 14.93 -1.41
CA GLU A 87 30.29 15.98 -0.73
C GLU A 87 29.45 15.42 0.43
N ILE A 88 28.79 14.27 0.20
CA ILE A 88 28.03 13.56 1.25
C ILE A 88 28.95 13.12 2.38
N ASP A 89 30.06 12.44 2.08
CA ASP A 89 30.98 11.93 3.09
C ASP A 89 31.53 13.07 3.96
N THR A 90 31.89 14.19 3.34
CA THR A 90 32.41 15.35 4.05
C THR A 90 31.39 15.97 4.99
N ARG A 91 30.17 16.25 4.47
CA ARG A 91 29.13 16.93 5.26
C ARG A 91 28.50 16.02 6.29
N LEU A 92 28.16 14.81 5.89
CA LEU A 92 27.53 13.84 6.77
C LEU A 92 28.50 13.41 7.88
N GLY A 93 29.76 13.16 7.53
CA GLY A 93 30.83 12.85 8.50
C GLY A 93 30.98 13.94 9.55
N LYS A 94 30.95 15.20 9.14
CA LYS A 94 31.02 16.36 10.06
C LYS A 94 29.80 16.40 10.98
N ILE A 95 28.58 16.27 10.44
CA ILE A 95 27.33 16.28 11.24
C ILE A 95 27.33 15.16 12.27
N LEU A 96 27.71 13.94 11.85
CA LEU A 96 27.78 12.78 12.75
C LEU A 96 28.83 12.97 13.86
N GLY A 97 29.98 13.58 13.56
CA GLY A 97 31.03 13.85 14.52
C GLY A 97 30.67 14.95 15.52
N GLU A 98 30.04 16.02 15.08
CA GLU A 98 29.73 17.19 15.92
C GLU A 98 28.41 17.03 16.70
N HIS A 99 27.41 16.36 16.12
CA HIS A 99 26.06 16.34 16.67
C HIS A 99 25.53 14.94 16.98
N GLY A 100 26.31 13.91 16.68
CA GLY A 100 25.94 12.51 16.90
C GLY A 100 24.95 11.95 15.87
N ARG A 101 24.68 10.65 15.98
CA ARG A 101 23.91 9.89 14.98
C ARG A 101 22.46 10.35 14.84
N ASN A 102 21.84 10.77 15.93
CA ASN A 102 20.45 11.21 15.93
C ASN A 102 20.22 12.62 15.33
N ALA A 103 21.28 13.32 14.93
CA ALA A 103 21.18 14.53 14.13
C ALA A 103 20.74 14.25 12.68
N VAL A 104 20.78 12.98 12.26
CA VAL A 104 20.39 12.56 10.92
C VAL A 104 19.01 11.88 10.97
N GLY A 105 18.06 12.41 10.20
CA GLY A 105 16.76 11.78 9.98
C GLY A 105 16.71 11.09 8.62
N VAL A 106 16.06 9.93 8.56
CA VAL A 106 15.80 9.20 7.33
C VAL A 106 14.30 9.06 7.13
N TYR A 107 13.79 9.49 5.98
CA TYR A 107 12.39 9.28 5.59
C TYR A 107 12.35 8.31 4.41
N LEU A 108 11.64 7.18 4.60
CA LEU A 108 11.48 6.14 3.58
C LEU A 108 10.13 6.32 2.88
N GLY A 109 10.19 6.53 1.57
CA GLY A 109 9.00 6.60 0.72
C GLY A 109 8.52 5.23 0.25
N ASN A 110 7.36 5.19 -0.40
CA ASN A 110 6.75 3.97 -0.92
C ASN A 110 7.67 3.14 -1.85
N PRO A 111 8.44 3.73 -2.79
CA PRO A 111 9.35 2.95 -3.63
C PRO A 111 10.40 2.13 -2.87
N SER A 112 10.68 2.46 -1.62
CA SER A 112 11.62 1.70 -0.78
C SER A 112 11.17 0.26 -0.52
N ALA A 113 9.87 -0.02 -0.63
CA ALA A 113 9.31 -1.35 -0.37
C ALA A 113 9.43 -2.30 -1.58
N HIS A 114 9.45 -1.76 -2.80
CA HIS A 114 9.41 -2.56 -4.03
C HIS A 114 10.53 -2.23 -5.05
N HIS A 115 11.46 -1.34 -4.71
CA HIS A 115 12.67 -1.12 -5.48
C HIS A 115 13.79 -2.03 -4.96
N VAL A 116 14.21 -3.01 -5.76
CA VAL A 116 15.14 -4.06 -5.34
C VAL A 116 16.44 -3.51 -4.75
N GLY A 117 17.05 -2.50 -5.38
CA GLY A 117 18.28 -1.88 -4.87
C GLY A 117 18.09 -1.25 -3.49
N VAL A 118 17.00 -0.52 -3.28
CA VAL A 118 16.69 0.07 -1.97
C VAL A 118 16.38 -1.01 -0.95
N ALA A 119 15.62 -2.04 -1.29
CA ALA A 119 15.30 -3.15 -0.39
C ALA A 119 16.57 -3.89 0.09
N LEU A 120 17.55 -4.07 -0.80
CA LEU A 120 18.81 -4.75 -0.47
C LEU A 120 19.75 -3.88 0.38
N PHE A 121 19.89 -2.60 0.04
CA PHE A 121 20.94 -1.76 0.62
C PHE A 121 20.48 -0.83 1.74
N SER A 122 19.18 -0.48 1.82
CA SER A 122 18.67 0.44 2.85
C SER A 122 18.96 -0.06 4.26
N ARG A 123 18.86 -1.35 4.52
CA ARG A 123 19.11 -1.93 5.85
C ARG A 123 20.57 -1.77 6.28
N ALA A 124 21.51 -1.96 5.35
CA ALA A 124 22.93 -1.75 5.61
C ALA A 124 23.21 -0.27 5.87
N MET A 125 22.66 0.62 5.04
CA MET A 125 22.78 2.07 5.20
C MET A 125 22.24 2.54 6.56
N LEU A 126 21.02 2.14 6.94
CA LEU A 126 20.39 2.52 8.20
C LEU A 126 21.20 2.04 9.42
N ARG A 127 21.73 0.81 9.36
CA ARG A 127 22.61 0.27 10.42
C ARG A 127 23.91 1.08 10.54
N THR A 128 24.51 1.47 9.43
CA THR A 128 25.73 2.26 9.40
C THR A 128 25.51 3.66 9.95
N LEU A 129 24.42 4.32 9.56
CA LEU A 129 24.01 5.60 10.11
C LEU A 129 23.74 5.50 11.62
N GLY A 130 23.08 4.45 12.05
CA GLY A 130 22.79 4.18 13.47
C GLY A 130 21.89 5.23 14.12
N SER A 131 21.12 5.99 13.34
CA SER A 131 20.13 6.93 13.84
C SER A 131 18.84 6.21 14.23
N HIS A 132 18.20 6.66 15.30
CA HIS A 132 16.84 6.24 15.67
C HIS A 132 15.74 7.02 14.93
N ASN A 133 16.10 8.10 14.23
CA ASN A 133 15.17 8.97 13.51
C ASN A 133 14.89 8.41 12.11
N VAL A 134 14.15 7.30 12.07
CA VAL A 134 13.69 6.66 10.82
C VAL A 134 12.19 6.76 10.73
N PHE A 135 11.70 7.36 9.67
CA PHE A 135 10.30 7.70 9.46
C PHE A 135 9.80 7.15 8.11
N SER A 136 8.52 6.86 8.04
CA SER A 136 7.84 6.54 6.78
C SER A 136 6.34 6.87 6.88
N ALA A 137 5.67 6.91 5.74
CA ALA A 137 4.22 7.06 5.69
C ALA A 137 3.47 5.86 6.29
N SER A 138 4.14 4.71 6.44
CA SER A 138 3.54 3.45 6.90
C SER A 138 2.86 3.55 8.25
N THR A 139 3.28 4.47 9.12
CA THR A 139 2.68 4.67 10.46
C THR A 139 1.18 4.96 10.38
N VAL A 140 0.74 5.76 9.41
CA VAL A 140 -0.68 6.17 9.23
C VAL A 140 -1.33 5.39 8.10
N ASP A 141 -0.55 4.97 7.11
CA ASP A 141 -1.03 4.31 5.89
C ASP A 141 -1.25 2.81 6.10
N GLN A 142 -0.24 2.09 6.55
CA GLN A 142 -0.26 0.62 6.60
C GLN A 142 -0.21 0.02 8.01
N MET A 143 0.36 0.71 8.97
CA MET A 143 0.58 0.20 10.33
C MET A 143 -0.72 -0.30 11.00
N PRO A 144 -1.86 0.37 10.91
CA PRO A 144 -3.12 -0.14 11.46
C PRO A 144 -3.48 -1.52 10.90
N LYS A 145 -3.29 -1.73 9.58
CA LYS A 145 -3.52 -3.01 8.92
C LYS A 145 -2.51 -4.07 9.36
N GLN A 146 -1.24 -3.72 9.49
CA GLN A 146 -0.19 -4.62 9.94
C GLN A 146 -0.40 -5.06 11.41
N VAL A 147 -0.81 -4.13 12.28
CA VAL A 147 -1.16 -4.44 13.67
C VAL A 147 -2.36 -5.38 13.73
N SER A 148 -3.42 -5.07 12.97
CA SER A 148 -4.61 -5.92 12.88
C SER A 148 -4.26 -7.32 12.37
N ALA A 149 -3.46 -7.41 11.30
CA ALA A 149 -2.99 -8.70 10.75
C ALA A 149 -2.16 -9.48 11.77
N GLY A 150 -1.27 -8.82 12.51
CA GLY A 150 -0.49 -9.43 13.58
C GLY A 150 -1.36 -10.02 14.68
N LEU A 151 -2.39 -9.32 15.11
CA LEU A 151 -3.33 -9.78 16.13
C LEU A 151 -4.24 -10.92 15.65
N MET A 152 -4.68 -10.88 14.39
CA MET A 152 -5.61 -11.87 13.83
C MET A 152 -4.91 -13.13 13.31
N PHE A 153 -3.75 -12.98 12.68
CA PHE A 153 -3.07 -14.07 11.96
C PHE A 153 -1.69 -14.42 12.52
N GLY A 154 -1.23 -13.70 13.53
CA GLY A 154 0.09 -13.93 14.15
C GLY A 154 1.27 -13.35 13.38
N THR A 155 1.05 -12.68 12.25
CA THR A 155 2.10 -12.01 11.48
C THR A 155 1.57 -10.73 10.82
N ALA A 156 2.33 -9.65 10.93
CA ALA A 156 2.01 -8.36 10.32
C ALA A 156 2.06 -8.37 8.77
N LEU A 157 2.64 -9.41 8.19
CA LEU A 157 2.78 -9.54 6.73
C LEU A 157 1.64 -10.32 6.07
N SER A 158 0.70 -10.85 6.84
CA SER A 158 -0.49 -11.50 6.30
C SER A 158 -1.51 -10.46 5.87
N VAL A 159 -1.69 -10.30 4.57
CA VAL A 159 -2.68 -9.39 4.00
C VAL A 159 -3.90 -10.19 3.56
N PRO A 160 -5.07 -10.04 4.21
CA PRO A 160 -6.29 -10.71 3.77
C PRO A 160 -6.76 -10.12 2.44
N VAL A 161 -6.97 -10.97 1.45
CA VAL A 161 -7.54 -10.59 0.16
C VAL A 161 -9.02 -10.99 0.15
N PRO A 162 -9.96 -10.06 -0.11
CA PRO A 162 -11.38 -10.37 -0.16
C PRO A 162 -11.71 -11.36 -1.27
N ASP A 163 -12.53 -12.36 -0.98
CA ASP A 163 -13.02 -13.31 -1.98
C ASP A 163 -14.20 -12.73 -2.76
N VAL A 164 -13.90 -11.78 -3.62
CA VAL A 164 -14.92 -11.05 -4.40
C VAL A 164 -15.63 -11.91 -5.44
N ASP A 165 -15.03 -13.02 -5.84
CA ASP A 165 -15.57 -13.89 -6.89
C ASP A 165 -16.68 -14.81 -6.38
N ARG A 166 -16.74 -15.06 -5.06
CA ARG A 166 -17.70 -15.97 -4.42
C ARG A 166 -18.64 -15.30 -3.42
N THR A 167 -18.40 -14.02 -3.07
CA THR A 167 -19.29 -13.32 -2.13
C THR A 167 -20.57 -12.85 -2.81
N ASP A 168 -21.69 -12.92 -2.10
CA ASP A 168 -22.97 -12.34 -2.52
C ASP A 168 -23.26 -10.99 -1.85
N TYR A 169 -22.41 -10.58 -0.91
CA TYR A 169 -22.47 -9.27 -0.29
C TYR A 169 -21.07 -8.70 -0.13
N LEU A 170 -20.80 -7.59 -0.80
CA LEU A 170 -19.52 -6.90 -0.73
C LEU A 170 -19.71 -5.50 -0.16
N MET A 171 -19.08 -5.24 0.98
CA MET A 171 -19.02 -3.90 1.56
C MET A 171 -17.61 -3.33 1.42
N ILE A 172 -17.49 -2.17 0.79
CA ILE A 172 -16.23 -1.48 0.53
C ILE A 172 -16.19 -0.18 1.35
N LEU A 173 -15.21 -0.05 2.23
CA LEU A 173 -15.03 1.12 3.08
C LEU A 173 -13.79 1.90 2.64
N GLY A 174 -13.98 3.15 2.18
CA GLY A 174 -12.92 4.09 1.85
C GLY A 174 -11.97 3.65 0.73
N ALA A 175 -12.30 2.61 -0.03
CA ALA A 175 -11.45 2.09 -1.09
C ALA A 175 -12.06 2.37 -2.47
N ASN A 176 -11.20 2.64 -3.46
CA ASN A 176 -11.60 2.91 -4.83
C ASN A 176 -10.86 2.00 -5.83
N PRO A 177 -11.14 0.67 -5.81
CA PRO A 177 -10.41 -0.31 -6.60
C PRO A 177 -10.55 -0.12 -8.12
N LEU A 178 -11.60 0.54 -8.60
CA LEU A 178 -11.74 0.88 -10.03
C LEU A 178 -10.69 1.90 -10.50
N VAL A 179 -10.05 2.60 -9.57
CA VAL A 179 -8.97 3.57 -9.88
C VAL A 179 -7.61 3.05 -9.45
N SER A 180 -7.52 2.38 -8.30
CA SER A 180 -6.25 1.91 -7.72
C SER A 180 -5.82 0.51 -8.17
N ASN A 181 -6.67 -0.21 -8.89
CA ASN A 181 -6.48 -1.64 -9.21
C ASN A 181 -6.27 -2.51 -7.96
N GLY A 182 -6.85 -2.10 -6.83
CA GLY A 182 -6.80 -2.82 -5.57
C GLY A 182 -5.53 -2.60 -4.73
N SER A 183 -4.56 -1.84 -5.22
CA SER A 183 -3.28 -1.61 -4.52
C SER A 183 -2.64 -2.91 -4.04
N LEU A 184 -2.27 -3.01 -2.78
CA LEU A 184 -1.64 -4.18 -2.16
C LEU A 184 -2.41 -5.51 -2.38
N MET A 185 -3.74 -5.46 -2.53
CA MET A 185 -4.58 -6.65 -2.75
C MET A 185 -4.73 -7.03 -4.22
N THR A 186 -4.25 -6.22 -5.13
CA THR A 186 -4.39 -6.33 -6.59
C THR A 186 -5.72 -6.95 -7.02
N ALA A 187 -6.63 -6.13 -7.51
CA ALA A 187 -7.98 -6.56 -7.90
C ALA A 187 -8.22 -6.32 -9.40
N PRO A 188 -7.67 -7.19 -10.28
CA PRO A 188 -7.87 -7.08 -11.71
C PRO A 188 -9.36 -7.19 -12.03
N ASP A 189 -9.81 -6.45 -13.04
CA ASP A 189 -11.22 -6.42 -13.49
C ASP A 189 -12.24 -6.21 -12.36
N MET A 190 -11.97 -5.31 -11.44
CA MET A 190 -12.89 -5.08 -10.32
C MET A 190 -14.28 -4.65 -10.81
N LYS A 191 -14.36 -3.96 -11.95
CA LYS A 191 -15.65 -3.60 -12.57
C LYS A 191 -16.45 -4.83 -13.01
N GLY A 192 -15.81 -5.77 -13.71
CA GLY A 192 -16.42 -7.05 -14.08
C GLY A 192 -16.82 -7.87 -12.87
N ARG A 193 -15.99 -7.91 -11.83
CA ARG A 193 -16.29 -8.63 -10.58
C ARG A 193 -17.48 -8.03 -9.82
N ILE A 194 -17.61 -6.71 -9.73
CA ILE A 194 -18.80 -6.05 -9.17
C ILE A 194 -20.06 -6.45 -9.96
N ARG A 195 -19.99 -6.41 -11.28
CA ARG A 195 -21.10 -6.83 -12.15
C ARG A 195 -21.46 -8.31 -11.95
N ALA A 196 -20.47 -9.17 -11.79
CA ALA A 196 -20.67 -10.59 -11.54
C ALA A 196 -21.36 -10.86 -10.20
N ILE A 197 -21.01 -10.11 -9.12
CA ILE A 197 -21.74 -10.17 -7.84
C ILE A 197 -23.22 -9.85 -8.06
N ARG A 198 -23.52 -8.77 -8.77
CA ARG A 198 -24.91 -8.34 -9.03
C ARG A 198 -25.65 -9.32 -9.93
N ALA A 199 -25.00 -9.86 -10.95
CA ALA A 199 -25.59 -10.83 -11.87
C ALA A 199 -26.04 -12.12 -11.19
N ARG A 200 -25.38 -12.54 -10.09
CA ARG A 200 -25.81 -13.68 -9.29
C ARG A 200 -26.76 -13.33 -8.13
N GLY A 201 -27.29 -12.10 -8.13
CA GLY A 201 -28.28 -11.63 -7.13
C GLY A 201 -27.64 -11.05 -5.86
N GLY A 202 -26.33 -10.88 -5.83
CA GLY A 202 -25.64 -10.27 -4.71
C GLY A 202 -25.74 -8.74 -4.68
N LYS A 203 -25.23 -8.13 -3.62
CA LYS A 203 -25.28 -6.69 -3.37
C LYS A 203 -23.87 -6.12 -3.10
N VAL A 204 -23.61 -4.94 -3.66
CA VAL A 204 -22.37 -4.19 -3.42
C VAL A 204 -22.70 -2.84 -2.79
N VAL A 205 -22.15 -2.58 -1.61
CA VAL A 205 -22.33 -1.34 -0.84
C VAL A 205 -20.99 -0.65 -0.67
N VAL A 206 -20.94 0.65 -0.96
CA VAL A 206 -19.74 1.46 -0.76
C VAL A 206 -19.99 2.51 0.31
N LEU A 207 -19.12 2.55 1.31
CA LEU A 207 -19.05 3.61 2.31
C LEU A 207 -17.85 4.49 2.00
N ASP A 208 -18.09 5.72 1.60
CA ASP A 208 -17.02 6.67 1.26
C ASP A 208 -17.53 8.10 1.44
N PRO A 209 -16.74 9.02 1.99
CA PRO A 209 -17.13 10.42 2.11
C PRO A 209 -17.29 11.10 0.74
N ARG A 210 -16.82 10.48 -0.32
CA ARG A 210 -16.91 10.96 -1.70
C ARG A 210 -17.57 9.92 -2.59
N ARG A 211 -18.40 10.36 -3.53
CA ARG A 211 -18.93 9.49 -4.58
C ARG A 211 -17.80 9.19 -5.60
N THR A 212 -17.16 8.06 -5.40
CA THR A 212 -16.04 7.58 -6.23
C THR A 212 -16.57 6.79 -7.43
N ARG A 213 -15.70 6.50 -8.42
CA ARG A 213 -16.06 5.59 -9.54
C ARG A 213 -16.53 4.22 -9.04
N THR A 214 -15.94 3.71 -7.96
CA THR A 214 -16.41 2.46 -7.36
C THR A 214 -17.80 2.61 -6.74
N ALA A 215 -18.09 3.73 -6.09
CA ALA A 215 -19.41 4.04 -5.56
C ALA A 215 -20.47 4.21 -6.66
N GLU A 216 -20.11 4.74 -7.83
CA GLU A 216 -20.98 4.85 -8.99
C GLU A 216 -21.40 3.49 -9.59
N GLU A 217 -20.53 2.49 -9.49
CA GLU A 217 -20.79 1.13 -9.96
C GLU A 217 -21.41 0.22 -8.87
N SER A 218 -21.61 0.72 -7.64
CA SER A 218 -22.23 -0.04 -6.54
C SER A 218 -23.77 0.04 -6.58
N ASP A 219 -24.42 -0.86 -5.83
CA ASP A 219 -25.87 -0.83 -5.66
C ASP A 219 -26.31 0.25 -4.67
N GLU A 220 -25.43 0.57 -3.72
CA GLU A 220 -25.72 1.55 -2.69
C GLU A 220 -24.43 2.29 -2.29
N HIS A 221 -24.50 3.62 -2.21
CA HIS A 221 -23.44 4.46 -1.69
C HIS A 221 -23.92 5.17 -0.43
N LEU A 222 -23.21 4.92 0.67
CA LEU A 222 -23.45 5.55 1.96
C LEU A 222 -22.36 6.57 2.22
N PHE A 223 -22.75 7.85 2.36
CA PHE A 223 -21.81 8.90 2.76
C PHE A 223 -21.48 8.74 4.24
N ILE A 224 -20.20 8.54 4.51
CA ILE A 224 -19.69 8.49 5.88
C ILE A 224 -18.93 9.78 6.19
N ARG A 225 -19.11 10.29 7.41
CA ARG A 225 -18.31 11.42 7.89
C ARG A 225 -16.86 10.94 8.08
N PRO A 226 -15.84 11.67 7.55
CA PRO A 226 -14.45 11.33 7.77
C PRO A 226 -14.12 11.10 9.24
N GLY A 227 -13.40 10.02 9.54
CA GLY A 227 -13.04 9.62 10.90
C GLY A 227 -14.11 8.80 11.65
N MET A 228 -15.24 8.49 11.02
CA MET A 228 -16.33 7.73 11.66
C MET A 228 -16.33 6.24 11.32
N ASP A 229 -15.38 5.75 10.56
CA ASP A 229 -15.30 4.35 10.12
C ASP A 229 -15.27 3.38 11.30
N ALA A 230 -14.50 3.69 12.33
CA ALA A 230 -14.43 2.87 13.55
C ALA A 230 -15.78 2.82 14.28
N LEU A 231 -16.48 3.94 14.39
CA LEU A 231 -17.80 3.99 15.01
C LEU A 231 -18.85 3.23 14.20
N PHE A 232 -18.80 3.32 12.88
CA PHE A 232 -19.65 2.52 12.01
C PHE A 232 -19.42 1.02 12.24
N LEU A 233 -18.17 0.57 12.25
CA LEU A 233 -17.81 -0.83 12.51
C LEU A 233 -18.22 -1.29 13.91
N PHE A 234 -18.08 -0.45 14.94
CA PHE A 234 -18.60 -0.72 16.28
C PHE A 234 -20.12 -0.85 16.29
N GLY A 235 -20.83 -0.03 15.51
CA GLY A 235 -22.28 -0.17 15.31
C GLY A 235 -22.65 -1.52 14.70
N VAL A 236 -21.93 -1.97 13.68
CA VAL A 236 -22.13 -3.30 13.08
C VAL A 236 -21.90 -4.41 14.12
N VAL A 237 -20.80 -4.33 14.88
CA VAL A 237 -20.51 -5.30 15.96
C VAL A 237 -21.60 -5.29 17.03
N HIS A 238 -22.09 -4.11 17.41
CA HIS A 238 -23.19 -3.96 18.38
C HIS A 238 -24.44 -4.71 17.91
N VAL A 239 -24.89 -4.48 16.67
CA VAL A 239 -26.04 -5.15 16.09
C VAL A 239 -25.84 -6.68 16.05
N LEU A 240 -24.66 -7.14 15.62
CA LEU A 240 -24.33 -8.57 15.59
C LEU A 240 -24.45 -9.23 16.96
N LEU A 241 -24.07 -8.53 18.04
CA LEU A 241 -24.15 -9.04 19.40
C LEU A 241 -25.56 -8.96 19.96
N GLU A 242 -26.26 -7.83 19.76
CA GLU A 242 -27.60 -7.59 20.26
C GLU A 242 -28.63 -8.55 19.65
N GLU A 243 -28.55 -8.76 18.35
CA GLU A 243 -29.40 -9.70 17.61
C GLU A 243 -28.91 -11.16 17.70
N LYS A 244 -27.85 -11.43 18.46
CA LYS A 244 -27.28 -12.77 18.68
C LYS A 244 -26.83 -13.46 17.36
N LEU A 245 -26.44 -12.70 16.37
CA LEU A 245 -25.96 -13.19 15.09
C LEU A 245 -24.49 -13.64 15.16
N ALA A 246 -23.74 -13.14 16.12
CA ALA A 246 -22.35 -13.51 16.33
C ALA A 246 -22.25 -14.93 16.93
N ARG A 247 -21.41 -15.76 16.31
CA ARG A 247 -21.07 -17.11 16.84
C ARG A 247 -19.59 -17.12 17.25
N PRO A 248 -19.25 -16.56 18.41
CA PRO A 248 -17.86 -16.34 18.80
C PRO A 248 -17.05 -17.62 19.10
N GLY A 249 -17.69 -18.78 19.27
CA GLY A 249 -17.00 -20.02 19.55
C GLY A 249 -16.03 -19.91 20.73
N LYS A 250 -14.75 -20.21 20.51
CA LYS A 250 -13.68 -20.10 21.52
C LYS A 250 -13.35 -18.65 21.92
N LEU A 251 -13.84 -17.65 21.20
CA LEU A 251 -13.66 -16.24 21.53
C LEU A 251 -14.74 -15.70 22.50
N ALA A 252 -15.76 -16.47 22.80
CA ALA A 252 -16.84 -16.07 23.71
C ALA A 252 -16.37 -15.49 25.07
N PRO A 253 -15.32 -16.01 25.72
CA PRO A 253 -14.82 -15.44 26.98
C PRO A 253 -14.24 -14.02 26.80
N LEU A 254 -13.60 -13.75 25.66
CA LEU A 254 -13.03 -12.44 25.35
C LEU A 254 -14.12 -11.40 25.07
N LEU A 255 -15.16 -11.77 24.35
CA LEU A 255 -16.30 -10.89 24.06
C LEU A 255 -17.08 -10.54 25.32
N ASN A 256 -17.29 -11.49 26.22
CA ASN A 256 -17.93 -11.24 27.52
C ASN A 256 -17.13 -10.25 28.39
N GLY A 257 -15.81 -10.21 28.23
CA GLY A 257 -14.95 -9.20 28.87
C GLY A 257 -15.19 -7.78 28.31
N LEU A 258 -15.31 -7.65 27.01
CA LEU A 258 -15.55 -6.35 26.33
C LEU A 258 -16.91 -5.73 26.68
N GLN A 259 -17.95 -6.53 26.86
CA GLN A 259 -19.29 -6.06 27.26
C GLN A 259 -19.32 -5.41 28.67
N ARG A 260 -18.30 -5.65 29.50
CA ARG A 260 -18.17 -5.06 30.85
C ARG A 260 -17.41 -3.75 30.89
N VAL A 261 -16.80 -3.35 29.77
CA VAL A 261 -16.02 -2.11 29.69
C VAL A 261 -16.96 -0.93 29.43
N ARG A 262 -17.00 0.03 30.37
CA ARG A 262 -17.72 1.28 30.21
C ARG A 262 -16.74 2.43 30.00
N PRO A 263 -17.12 3.53 29.32
CA PRO A 263 -16.28 4.71 29.22
C PRO A 263 -15.81 5.17 30.61
N GLY A 264 -14.50 5.36 30.78
CA GLY A 264 -13.88 5.75 32.06
C GLY A 264 -13.47 4.61 32.98
N MET A 265 -13.72 3.37 32.63
CA MET A 265 -13.26 2.22 33.41
C MET A 265 -11.76 1.97 33.20
N VAL A 266 -10.99 1.88 34.28
CA VAL A 266 -9.61 1.40 34.24
C VAL A 266 -9.64 -0.11 34.06
N VAL A 267 -9.19 -0.58 32.91
CA VAL A 267 -9.08 -2.02 32.60
C VAL A 267 -7.72 -2.52 33.05
N ALA A 268 -7.68 -3.36 34.08
CA ALA A 268 -6.47 -4.10 34.43
C ALA A 268 -6.45 -5.42 33.63
N PRO A 269 -5.52 -5.61 32.68
CA PRO A 269 -5.43 -6.87 31.96
C PRO A 269 -4.99 -7.99 32.88
N GLN A 270 -5.84 -8.98 33.05
CA GLN A 270 -5.43 -10.25 33.72
C GLN A 270 -4.81 -11.17 32.65
N PRO A 271 -3.61 -11.71 32.87
CA PRO A 271 -3.02 -12.65 31.95
C PRO A 271 -3.87 -13.95 31.93
N VAL A 272 -4.46 -14.21 30.76
CA VAL A 272 -5.12 -15.51 30.51
C VAL A 272 -4.03 -16.53 30.23
N LYS A 273 -3.84 -17.51 31.10
CA LYS A 273 -3.01 -18.69 30.80
C LYS A 273 -3.71 -19.45 29.65
N LEU A 274 -3.20 -19.32 28.45
CA LEU A 274 -3.57 -20.22 27.37
C LEU A 274 -3.07 -21.60 27.72
N ALA A 275 -4.00 -22.58 27.87
CA ALA A 275 -3.62 -23.97 28.05
C ALA A 275 -2.71 -24.39 26.88
N ALA A 276 -1.57 -24.99 27.22
CA ALA A 276 -0.68 -25.56 26.22
C ALA A 276 -1.50 -26.55 25.35
N ARG A 277 -1.31 -26.45 24.03
CA ARG A 277 -1.90 -27.43 23.10
C ARG A 277 -1.33 -28.81 23.44
N PRO A 278 -2.14 -29.87 23.42
CA PRO A 278 -1.66 -31.24 23.47
C PRO A 278 -0.84 -31.57 22.21
#